data_13803f58c31cb55b2162ff9a451c4dcc
#
_entry.id   13803f58c31cb55b2162ff9a451c4dcc
#
_cell.length_a   1.000
_cell.length_b   1.000
_cell.length_c   1.000
_cell.angle_alpha   90.00
_cell.angle_beta   90.00
_cell.angle_gamma   90.00
#
_symmetry.space_group_name_H-M   'P 1'
#
loop_
_entity.id
_entity.type
_entity.pdbx_description
1 polymer ?
#
loop_
_entity_poly.entity_id
_entity_poly.type
_entity_poly.pdbx_seq_one_letter_code
_entity_poly.pdbx_strand_id
1 'polypeptide(L)'
;MQLTENIKNCNGCGACDVACKARCVKITETEDGRREPVIDERGCNKCNACRLYCPLFNPVDLPEFDDWYEFNEEYYKRDMPPVYRQTMRSAKTGQHTEFVGTLCQIAALQSLMGNRLRPNLVVYPMICTEETREKYGCRECAFY
;
A
#
# COMPACT_ATOMS: atom_id res chain seq x y z
N MET A 1 11.46 -17.60 -0.17
CA MET A 1 10.01 -17.56 0.05
C MET A 1 9.40 -16.47 -0.82
N GLN A 2 8.39 -16.82 -1.60
CA GLN A 2 7.73 -15.81 -2.41
C GLN A 2 6.65 -15.13 -1.58
N LEU A 3 6.68 -13.81 -1.54
CA LEU A 3 5.73 -13.02 -0.79
C LEU A 3 4.29 -13.29 -1.21
N THR A 4 4.06 -13.48 -2.51
CA THR A 4 2.73 -13.65 -3.09
C THR A 4 2.24 -15.08 -3.15
N GLU A 5 3.00 -16.05 -2.64
CA GLU A 5 2.68 -17.46 -2.78
C GLU A 5 1.29 -17.84 -2.25
N ASN A 6 0.83 -17.16 -1.22
CA ASN A 6 -0.48 -17.38 -0.62
C ASN A 6 -1.42 -16.18 -0.72
N ILE A 7 -1.08 -15.19 -1.55
CA ILE A 7 -1.92 -14.02 -1.78
C ILE A 7 -2.49 -14.10 -3.19
N LYS A 8 -3.79 -14.34 -3.30
CA LYS A 8 -4.42 -14.41 -4.61
C LYS A 8 -4.63 -13.05 -5.26
N ASN A 9 -4.72 -11.98 -4.51
CA ASN A 9 -5.14 -10.68 -5.01
C ASN A 9 -4.25 -9.53 -4.54
N CYS A 10 -2.93 -9.71 -4.68
CA CYS A 10 -2.00 -8.63 -4.39
C CYS A 10 -2.28 -7.44 -5.32
N ASN A 11 -2.46 -6.26 -4.73
CA ASN A 11 -2.76 -5.03 -5.46
C ASN A 11 -1.54 -4.13 -5.66
N GLY A 12 -0.36 -4.59 -5.27
CA GLY A 12 0.87 -3.82 -5.46
C GLY A 12 0.96 -2.56 -4.63
N CYS A 13 0.34 -2.54 -3.44
CA CYS A 13 0.27 -1.33 -2.62
C CYS A 13 1.63 -0.80 -2.15
N GLY A 14 2.66 -1.65 -2.10
CA GLY A 14 4.02 -1.23 -1.76
C GLY A 14 4.40 -1.28 -0.28
N ALA A 15 3.50 -1.73 0.59
CA ALA A 15 3.81 -1.82 2.02
C ALA A 15 5.00 -2.75 2.30
N CYS A 16 5.08 -3.87 1.59
CA CYS A 16 6.16 -4.84 1.73
C CYS A 16 7.53 -4.26 1.38
N ASP A 17 7.59 -3.40 0.36
CA ASP A 17 8.82 -2.72 -0.03
C ASP A 17 9.32 -1.82 1.10
N VAL A 18 8.43 -1.00 1.66
CA VAL A 18 8.78 -0.10 2.76
C VAL A 18 9.18 -0.88 4.02
N ALA A 19 8.47 -1.97 4.32
CA ALA A 19 8.71 -2.78 5.51
C ALA A 19 10.05 -3.53 5.45
N CYS A 20 10.57 -3.79 4.27
CA CYS A 20 11.80 -4.55 4.11
C CYS A 20 13.04 -3.70 4.38
N LYS A 21 13.65 -3.86 5.53
CA LYS A 21 14.87 -3.15 5.91
C LYS A 21 16.09 -3.62 5.12
N ALA A 22 16.07 -4.87 4.66
CA ALA A 22 17.13 -5.43 3.84
C ALA A 22 17.08 -4.96 2.38
N ARG A 23 16.02 -4.22 2.00
CA ARG A 23 15.86 -3.67 0.65
C ARG A 23 15.81 -4.73 -0.45
N CYS A 24 15.29 -5.91 -0.14
CA CYS A 24 15.20 -7.00 -1.08
C CYS A 24 13.83 -7.14 -1.76
N VAL A 25 12.86 -6.33 -1.39
CA VAL A 25 11.53 -6.32 -2.00
C VAL A 25 11.37 -5.07 -2.86
N LYS A 26 10.94 -5.27 -4.10
CA LYS A 26 10.64 -4.16 -5.01
C LYS A 26 9.33 -4.40 -5.72
N ILE A 27 8.56 -3.34 -5.89
CA ILE A 27 7.31 -3.39 -6.64
C ILE A 27 7.64 -3.18 -8.11
N THR A 28 7.22 -4.12 -8.96
CA THR A 28 7.42 -4.05 -10.41
C THR A 28 6.09 -4.06 -11.13
N GLU A 29 6.06 -3.50 -12.33
CA GLU A 29 4.88 -3.49 -13.18
C GLU A 29 4.97 -4.67 -14.16
N THR A 30 3.88 -5.46 -14.24
CA THR A 30 3.79 -6.57 -15.18
C THR A 30 3.35 -6.06 -16.55
N GLU A 31 3.43 -6.91 -17.60
CA GLU A 31 3.04 -6.55 -18.96
C GLU A 31 1.58 -6.12 -19.06
N ASP A 32 0.71 -6.69 -18.24
CA ASP A 32 -0.73 -6.37 -18.21
C ASP A 32 -1.09 -5.19 -17.32
N GLY A 33 -0.09 -4.43 -16.84
CA GLY A 33 -0.30 -3.22 -16.04
C GLY A 33 -0.50 -3.44 -14.56
N ARG A 34 -0.41 -4.67 -14.09
CA ARG A 34 -0.49 -4.99 -12.66
C ARG A 34 0.83 -4.65 -11.99
N ARG A 35 0.76 -4.38 -10.70
CA ARG A 35 1.96 -4.18 -9.88
C ARG A 35 2.07 -5.31 -8.88
N GLU A 36 3.25 -5.87 -8.76
CA GLU A 36 3.49 -6.97 -7.84
C GLU A 36 4.88 -6.87 -7.22
N PRO A 37 5.07 -7.41 -5.99
CA PRO A 37 6.37 -7.42 -5.37
C PRO A 37 7.26 -8.54 -5.91
N VAL A 38 8.53 -8.22 -6.09
CA VAL A 38 9.57 -9.19 -6.43
C VAL A 38 10.59 -9.18 -5.31
N ILE A 39 10.93 -10.37 -4.81
CA ILE A 39 11.90 -10.54 -3.72
C ILE A 39 13.23 -11.02 -4.30
N ASP A 40 14.29 -10.28 -3.99
CA ASP A 40 15.65 -10.77 -4.22
C ASP A 40 16.04 -11.67 -3.06
N GLU A 41 15.97 -12.97 -3.27
CA GLU A 41 16.23 -13.97 -2.24
C GLU A 41 17.65 -13.90 -1.67
N ARG A 42 18.59 -13.37 -2.45
CA ARG A 42 19.98 -13.21 -2.02
C ARG A 42 20.13 -12.20 -0.88
N GLY A 43 19.31 -11.15 -0.91
CA GLY A 43 19.34 -10.11 0.11
C GLY A 43 18.40 -10.36 1.28
N CYS A 44 17.49 -11.32 1.14
CA CYS A 44 16.45 -11.57 2.14
C CYS A 44 17.00 -12.25 3.38
N ASN A 45 16.79 -11.64 4.54
CA ASN A 45 17.18 -12.20 5.84
C ASN A 45 16.07 -12.99 6.52
N LYS A 46 14.95 -13.20 5.82
CA LYS A 46 13.79 -13.98 6.28
C LYS A 46 13.13 -13.45 7.56
N CYS A 47 13.15 -12.14 7.76
CA CYS A 47 12.56 -11.51 8.95
C CYS A 47 11.02 -11.46 8.91
N ASN A 48 10.39 -11.73 7.75
CA ASN A 48 8.94 -11.71 7.54
C ASN A 48 8.26 -10.35 7.71
N ALA A 49 9.00 -9.26 7.77
CA ALA A 49 8.40 -7.93 7.89
C ALA A 49 7.46 -7.61 6.73
N CYS A 50 7.80 -8.07 5.52
CA CYS A 50 6.97 -7.89 4.34
C CYS A 50 5.57 -8.49 4.49
N ARG A 51 5.44 -9.62 5.20
CA ARG A 51 4.14 -10.22 5.49
C ARG A 51 3.47 -9.55 6.68
N LEU A 52 4.24 -9.21 7.69
CA LEU A 52 3.71 -8.57 8.91
C LEU A 52 2.98 -7.27 8.60
N TYR A 53 3.51 -6.48 7.69
CA TYR A 53 2.94 -5.19 7.31
C TYR A 53 2.05 -5.24 6.07
N CYS A 54 1.82 -6.41 5.49
CA CYS A 54 0.92 -6.56 4.36
C CYS A 54 -0.54 -6.54 4.82
N PRO A 55 -1.36 -5.57 4.38
CA PRO A 55 -2.76 -5.51 4.81
C PRO A 55 -3.61 -6.70 4.38
N LEU A 56 -3.15 -7.48 3.39
CA LEU A 56 -3.86 -8.69 2.96
C LEU A 56 -3.59 -9.87 3.89
N PHE A 57 -2.39 -9.95 4.48
CA PHE A 57 -2.07 -10.95 5.50
C PHE A 57 -2.52 -10.53 6.89
N ASN A 58 -2.38 -9.25 7.20
CA ASN A 58 -2.75 -8.68 8.49
C ASN A 58 -3.66 -7.48 8.24
N PRO A 59 -4.97 -7.70 8.11
CA PRO A 59 -5.93 -6.63 7.84
C PRO A 59 -5.85 -5.50 8.87
N VAL A 60 -6.04 -4.28 8.39
CA VAL A 60 -6.07 -3.10 9.25
C VAL A 60 -7.52 -2.62 9.41
N ASP A 61 -7.78 -1.93 10.51
CA ASP A 61 -9.10 -1.34 10.78
C ASP A 61 -9.15 0.06 10.16
N LEU A 62 -9.59 0.14 8.91
CA LEU A 62 -9.74 1.41 8.24
C LEU A 62 -10.87 2.22 8.89
N PRO A 63 -10.67 3.55 9.09
CA PRO A 63 -11.76 4.39 9.56
C PRO A 63 -12.85 4.51 8.50
N GLU A 64 -14.04 4.93 8.92
CA GLU A 64 -15.09 5.28 7.97
C GLU A 64 -14.78 6.67 7.40
N PHE A 65 -14.97 6.79 6.09
CA PHE A 65 -14.72 8.06 5.40
C PHE A 65 -16.04 8.65 4.93
N ASP A 66 -16.26 9.92 5.25
CA ASP A 66 -17.47 10.63 4.84
C ASP A 66 -17.33 11.22 3.44
N ASP A 67 -16.13 11.67 3.10
CA ASP A 67 -15.85 12.31 1.81
C ASP A 67 -14.97 11.42 0.95
N TRP A 68 -15.43 11.12 -0.26
CA TRP A 68 -14.71 10.33 -1.23
C TRP A 68 -14.37 11.17 -2.45
N TYR A 69 -13.18 10.96 -2.98
CA TYR A 69 -12.65 11.72 -4.12
C TYR A 69 -12.62 10.85 -5.36
N GLU A 70 -12.72 11.48 -6.53
CA GLU A 70 -12.63 10.75 -7.78
C GLU A 70 -11.25 10.14 -7.95
N PHE A 71 -11.20 8.98 -8.60
CA PHE A 71 -9.94 8.30 -8.88
C PHE A 71 -9.06 9.17 -9.76
N ASN A 72 -7.84 9.40 -9.33
CA ASN A 72 -6.84 10.14 -10.08
C ASN A 72 -5.66 9.21 -10.36
N GLU A 73 -5.47 8.89 -11.63
CA GLU A 73 -4.43 7.96 -12.06
C GLU A 73 -3.02 8.43 -11.71
N GLU A 74 -2.76 9.72 -11.77
CA GLU A 74 -1.45 10.27 -11.42
C GLU A 74 -1.09 9.98 -9.97
N TYR A 75 -2.03 10.12 -9.06
CA TYR A 75 -1.83 9.78 -7.65
C TYR A 75 -1.69 8.28 -7.44
N TYR A 76 -2.48 7.50 -8.14
CA TYR A 76 -2.44 6.04 -8.00
C TYR A 76 -1.12 5.46 -8.50
N LYS A 77 -0.59 5.99 -9.62
CA LYS A 77 0.64 5.48 -10.26
C LYS A 77 1.93 6.02 -9.67
N ARG A 78 1.87 6.86 -8.63
CA ARG A 78 3.09 7.32 -7.97
C ARG A 78 3.94 6.14 -7.53
N ASP A 79 5.25 6.33 -7.47
CA ASP A 79 6.15 5.39 -6.82
C ASP A 79 5.87 5.47 -5.31
N MET A 80 5.03 4.56 -4.81
CA MET A 80 4.46 4.68 -3.47
C MET A 80 5.45 4.51 -2.31
N PRO A 81 6.48 3.63 -2.38
CA PRO A 81 7.37 3.49 -1.23
C PRO A 81 7.98 4.81 -0.72
N PRO A 82 8.55 5.69 -1.57
CA PRO A 82 9.00 7.00 -1.09
C PRO A 82 7.89 7.87 -0.53
N VAL A 83 6.69 7.81 -1.11
CA VAL A 83 5.53 8.57 -0.63
C VAL A 83 5.15 8.14 0.78
N TYR A 84 5.09 6.84 1.05
CA TYR A 84 4.81 6.32 2.38
C TYR A 84 5.87 6.77 3.39
N ARG A 85 7.15 6.65 3.04
CA ARG A 85 8.25 7.05 3.94
C ARG A 85 8.17 8.53 4.28
N GLN A 86 7.94 9.37 3.29
CA GLN A 86 7.83 10.82 3.48
C GLN A 86 6.62 11.17 4.36
N THR A 87 5.47 10.56 4.10
CA THR A 87 4.25 10.78 4.86
C THR A 87 4.43 10.38 6.32
N MET A 88 5.00 9.21 6.57
CA MET A 88 5.27 8.75 7.93
C MET A 88 6.23 9.66 8.68
N ARG A 89 7.28 10.12 7.98
CA ARG A 89 8.27 11.02 8.57
C ARG A 89 7.63 12.34 8.99
N SER A 90 6.84 12.94 8.11
CA SER A 90 6.14 14.20 8.40
C SER A 90 5.14 14.04 9.54
N ALA A 91 4.37 12.96 9.53
CA ALA A 91 3.37 12.70 10.57
C ALA A 91 4.03 12.50 11.95
N LYS A 92 5.19 11.85 12.01
CA LYS A 92 5.91 11.62 13.26
C LYS A 92 6.43 12.91 13.91
N THR A 93 6.71 13.93 13.10
CA THR A 93 7.20 15.21 13.62
C THR A 93 6.09 16.11 14.12
N GLY A 94 4.83 15.68 14.03
CA GLY A 94 3.67 16.45 14.47
C GLY A 94 3.19 17.47 13.45
N GLN A 95 3.78 17.51 12.26
CA GLN A 95 3.36 18.42 11.21
C GLN A 95 2.00 17.99 10.65
N HIS A 96 1.19 18.97 10.24
CA HIS A 96 -0.02 18.67 9.49
C HIS A 96 0.38 17.99 8.18
N THR A 97 -0.11 16.79 7.97
CA THR A 97 0.28 15.95 6.84
C THR A 97 -0.97 15.47 6.12
N GLU A 98 -0.93 15.46 4.80
CA GLU A 98 -2.03 14.99 3.97
C GLU A 98 -1.56 13.82 3.09
N PHE A 99 -2.47 12.85 2.91
CA PHE A 99 -2.21 11.70 2.07
C PHE A 99 -3.45 11.41 1.22
N VAL A 100 -3.24 11.32 -0.09
CA VAL A 100 -4.30 10.98 -1.05
C VAL A 100 -4.00 9.60 -1.61
N GLY A 101 -4.96 8.69 -1.59
CA GLY A 101 -4.76 7.37 -2.14
C GLY A 101 -6.03 6.54 -2.18
N THR A 102 -5.92 5.38 -2.82
CA THR A 102 -6.99 4.39 -2.81
C THR A 102 -7.03 3.68 -1.46
N LEU A 103 -8.09 2.91 -1.19
CA LEU A 103 -8.19 2.17 0.08
C LEU A 103 -6.99 1.25 0.31
N CYS A 104 -6.50 0.58 -0.73
CA CYS A 104 -5.32 -0.28 -0.58
C CYS A 104 -4.07 0.50 -0.20
N GLN A 105 -3.92 1.70 -0.74
CA GLN A 105 -2.79 2.57 -0.39
C GLN A 105 -2.90 3.14 1.02
N ILE A 106 -4.12 3.52 1.41
CA ILE A 106 -4.38 4.00 2.79
C ILE A 106 -4.18 2.87 3.79
N ALA A 107 -4.64 1.66 3.46
CA ALA A 107 -4.42 0.49 4.30
C ALA A 107 -2.92 0.18 4.46
N ALA A 108 -2.15 0.30 3.38
CA ALA A 108 -0.70 0.12 3.43
C ALA A 108 -0.05 1.13 4.38
N LEU A 109 -0.40 2.40 4.25
CA LEU A 109 0.12 3.45 5.12
C LEU A 109 -0.24 3.19 6.58
N GLN A 110 -1.50 2.87 6.85
CA GLN A 110 -1.96 2.59 8.21
C GLN A 110 -1.24 1.38 8.82
N SER A 111 -1.06 0.31 8.04
CA SER A 111 -0.32 -0.86 8.47
C SER A 111 1.12 -0.50 8.86
N LEU A 112 1.79 0.29 8.02
CA LEU A 112 3.16 0.73 8.27
C LEU A 112 3.27 1.64 9.50
N MET A 113 2.18 2.30 9.88
CA MET A 113 2.12 3.16 11.05
C MET A 113 1.61 2.44 12.31
N GLY A 114 1.61 1.11 12.31
CA GLY A 114 1.20 0.31 13.46
C GLY A 114 -0.31 0.17 13.61
N ASN A 115 -1.03 0.13 12.49
CA ASN A 115 -2.49 0.03 12.43
C ASN A 115 -3.20 1.23 13.05
N ARG A 116 -2.56 2.41 13.02
CA ARG A 116 -3.12 3.61 13.60
C ARG A 116 -2.68 4.86 12.82
N LEU A 117 -3.65 5.67 12.41
CA LEU A 117 -3.37 6.96 11.78
C LEU A 117 -3.27 8.04 12.86
N ARG A 118 -2.29 8.93 12.73
CA ARG A 118 -2.09 10.01 13.70
C ARG A 118 -3.12 11.13 13.50
N PRO A 119 -3.49 11.87 14.58
CA PRO A 119 -4.46 12.96 14.45
C PRO A 119 -4.05 14.09 13.50
N ASN A 120 -2.74 14.30 13.33
CA ASN A 120 -2.21 15.32 12.42
C ASN A 120 -2.13 14.88 10.96
N LEU A 121 -2.50 13.64 10.68
CA LEU A 121 -2.53 13.09 9.33
C LEU A 121 -3.97 13.05 8.83
N VAL A 122 -4.23 13.71 7.71
CA VAL A 122 -5.52 13.68 7.04
C VAL A 122 -5.39 12.84 5.77
N VAL A 123 -6.25 11.84 5.64
CA VAL A 123 -6.25 10.97 4.46
C VAL A 123 -7.48 11.25 3.60
N TYR A 124 -7.26 11.27 2.29
CA TYR A 124 -8.30 11.53 1.30
C TYR A 124 -8.47 10.28 0.43
N PRO A 125 -9.55 9.49 0.66
CA PRO A 125 -9.75 8.26 -0.08
C PRO A 125 -10.25 8.52 -1.49
N MET A 126 -9.60 7.88 -2.47
CA MET A 126 -10.06 7.88 -3.85
C MET A 126 -10.92 6.66 -4.11
N ILE A 127 -12.03 6.83 -4.82
CA ILE A 127 -12.92 5.73 -5.17
C ILE A 127 -12.30 4.90 -6.29
N CYS A 128 -12.21 3.58 -6.09
CA CYS A 128 -11.89 2.65 -7.15
C CYS A 128 -13.19 2.10 -7.75
N THR A 129 -13.50 2.50 -8.98
CA THR A 129 -14.65 1.96 -9.68
C THR A 129 -14.35 0.56 -10.19
N GLU A 130 -15.38 -0.18 -10.57
CA GLU A 130 -15.23 -1.50 -11.19
C GLU A 130 -14.32 -1.44 -12.42
N GLU A 131 -14.51 -0.42 -13.26
CA GLU A 131 -13.69 -0.20 -14.43
C GLU A 131 -12.21 0.01 -14.07
N THR A 132 -11.94 0.79 -13.03
CA THR A 132 -10.58 1.02 -12.55
C THR A 132 -9.95 -0.26 -12.06
N ARG A 133 -10.70 -1.06 -11.30
CA ARG A 133 -10.20 -2.33 -10.77
C ARG A 133 -9.87 -3.31 -11.89
N GLU A 134 -10.68 -3.36 -12.93
CA GLU A 134 -10.41 -4.20 -14.10
C GLU A 134 -9.14 -3.77 -14.83
N LYS A 135 -8.97 -2.46 -15.02
CA LYS A 135 -7.81 -1.91 -15.72
C LYS A 135 -6.49 -2.30 -15.04
N TYR A 136 -6.47 -2.33 -13.71
CA TYR A 136 -5.26 -2.63 -12.95
C TYR A 136 -5.20 -4.05 -12.41
N GLY A 137 -6.09 -4.93 -12.87
CA GLY A 137 -6.07 -6.34 -12.50
C GLY A 137 -6.56 -6.64 -11.08
N CYS A 138 -7.29 -5.72 -10.46
CA CYS A 138 -7.77 -5.84 -9.08
C CYS A 138 -9.20 -6.37 -9.03
N ARG A 139 -9.51 -7.46 -9.75
CA ARG A 139 -10.90 -7.96 -9.91
C ARG A 139 -11.54 -8.39 -8.59
N GLU A 140 -10.77 -8.95 -7.68
CA GLU A 140 -11.26 -9.40 -6.38
C GLU A 140 -10.57 -8.59 -5.27
N CYS A 141 -10.81 -7.29 -5.27
CA CYS A 141 -10.18 -6.40 -4.30
C CYS A 141 -10.70 -6.67 -2.89
N ALA A 142 -9.79 -6.83 -1.93
CA ALA A 142 -10.13 -7.08 -0.53
C ALA A 142 -10.86 -5.90 0.14
N PHE A 143 -10.81 -4.70 -0.46
CA PHE A 143 -11.40 -3.49 0.10
C PHE A 143 -12.74 -3.11 -0.53
N TYR A 144 -13.24 -3.91 -1.45
CA TYR A 144 -14.53 -3.71 -2.12
C TYR A 144 -15.30 -5.06 -2.22
#